data_60404eae4c74f66fb4175faeaaa6e93b
#
_entry.id   60404eae4c74f66fb4175faeaaa6e93b
#
_cell.length_a   1.000
_cell.length_b   1.000
_cell.length_c   1.000
_cell.angle_alpha   90.00
_cell.angle_beta   90.00
_cell.angle_gamma   90.00
#
_symmetry.space_group_name_H-M   'P 1'
#
loop_
_entity.id
_entity.type
_entity.pdbx_description
1 polymer ?
#
loop_
_entity_poly.entity_id
_entity_poly.type
_entity_poly.pdbx_seq_one_letter_code
_entity_poly.pdbx_strand_id
1 'polypeptide(L)'
;RAQMDKKEKTTYAVTVKDGKVTSGSGKLSVEDIGRYSAYPLTVLTNGNTASAAELFTANIRDHKLGAIVGTNTFGKGIMQTTYPLSRYGYDGALKLTTQYYDPPVGENYQGIGIAPDVECALSEEAQKINFNLLTDANDNQLRRAVEALRG
;
A
#
# COMPACT_ATOMS: atom_id res chain seq x y z
N ARG A 1 -8.75 -1.61 12.13
CA ARG A 1 -7.34 -2.04 12.22
C ARG A 1 -7.16 -3.27 11.35
N ALA A 2 -6.39 -3.16 10.28
CA ALA A 2 -5.83 -4.32 9.64
C ALA A 2 -4.60 -4.72 10.48
N GLN A 3 -4.77 -5.64 11.38
CA GLN A 3 -3.69 -6.18 12.20
C GLN A 3 -3.47 -7.62 11.76
N MET A 4 -2.31 -7.91 11.19
CA MET A 4 -1.91 -9.29 10.96
C MET A 4 -1.29 -9.84 12.24
N ASP A 5 -2.01 -10.68 12.94
CA ASP A 5 -1.47 -11.49 14.00
C ASP A 5 -0.72 -12.69 13.38
N LYS A 6 0.31 -13.19 14.05
CA LYS A 6 1.04 -14.42 13.63
C LYS A 6 0.12 -15.66 13.52
N LYS A 7 -1.05 -15.61 14.13
CA LYS A 7 -2.07 -16.67 14.11
C LYS A 7 -3.26 -16.39 13.20
N GLU A 8 -3.40 -15.14 12.73
CA GLU A 8 -4.50 -14.71 11.89
C GLU A 8 -3.94 -14.02 10.63
N LYS A 9 -4.43 -14.41 9.47
CA LYS A 9 -4.17 -13.68 8.24
C LYS A 9 -5.30 -12.71 8.04
N THR A 10 -5.03 -11.41 8.20
CA THR A 10 -6.00 -10.35 7.92
C THR A 10 -5.68 -9.75 6.56
N THR A 11 -6.62 -9.79 5.65
CA THR A 11 -6.62 -8.96 4.46
C THR A 11 -7.59 -7.80 4.68
N TYR A 12 -7.51 -6.75 3.86
CA TYR A 12 -8.37 -5.56 4.01
C TYR A 12 -9.87 -5.83 4.14
N ALA A 13 -10.32 -6.97 3.70
CA ALA A 13 -11.71 -7.34 3.67
C ALA A 13 -12.00 -8.61 4.47
N VAL A 14 -10.99 -9.34 4.93
CA VAL A 14 -11.21 -10.68 5.46
C VAL A 14 -10.23 -11.01 6.58
N THR A 15 -10.75 -11.45 7.71
CA THR A 15 -9.97 -12.08 8.77
C THR A 15 -10.09 -13.59 8.63
N VAL A 16 -8.95 -14.29 8.61
CA VAL A 16 -8.90 -15.76 8.56
C VAL A 16 -8.25 -16.26 9.84
N LYS A 17 -8.98 -17.10 10.56
CA LYS A 17 -8.50 -17.76 11.75
C LYS A 17 -8.64 -19.27 11.59
N ASP A 18 -7.57 -20.02 11.89
CA ASP A 18 -7.53 -21.47 11.79
C ASP A 18 -8.04 -22.01 10.41
N GLY A 19 -7.67 -21.30 9.33
CA GLY A 19 -8.09 -21.64 7.98
C GLY A 19 -9.55 -21.29 7.64
N LYS A 20 -10.29 -20.63 8.54
CA LYS A 20 -11.68 -20.21 8.32
C LYS A 20 -11.81 -18.70 8.26
N VAL A 21 -12.61 -18.21 7.30
CA VAL A 21 -12.98 -16.80 7.22
C VAL A 21 -13.90 -16.47 8.39
N THR A 22 -13.48 -15.57 9.28
CA THR A 22 -14.23 -15.19 10.49
C THR A 22 -14.93 -13.85 10.36
N SER A 23 -14.42 -12.95 9.52
CA SER A 23 -15.04 -11.66 9.21
C SER A 23 -14.56 -11.12 7.88
N GLY A 24 -15.34 -10.27 7.24
CA GLY A 24 -14.95 -9.57 6.02
C GLY A 24 -16.12 -9.23 5.11
N SER A 25 -15.86 -8.31 4.17
CA SER A 25 -16.77 -7.94 3.10
C SER A 25 -16.30 -8.60 1.81
N GLY A 26 -16.89 -9.69 1.43
CA GLY A 26 -16.58 -10.39 0.18
C GLY A 26 -16.49 -11.91 0.36
N LYS A 27 -16.55 -12.62 -0.75
CA LYS A 27 -16.41 -14.07 -0.78
C LYS A 27 -14.97 -14.41 -1.14
N LEU A 28 -14.09 -14.45 -0.14
CA LEU A 28 -12.78 -15.06 -0.31
C LEU A 28 -12.83 -16.48 0.22
N SER A 29 -12.48 -17.44 -0.61
CA SER A 29 -12.27 -18.81 -0.15
C SER A 29 -10.94 -18.93 0.57
N VAL A 30 -10.81 -19.95 1.43
CA VAL A 30 -9.51 -20.26 2.06
C VAL A 30 -8.44 -20.56 1.01
N GLU A 31 -8.84 -21.09 -0.14
CA GLU A 31 -7.95 -21.41 -1.29
C GLU A 31 -7.41 -20.15 -1.97
N ASP A 32 -8.12 -19.02 -1.88
CA ASP A 32 -7.66 -17.74 -2.44
C ASP A 32 -6.63 -17.05 -1.52
N ILE A 33 -6.60 -17.42 -0.25
CA ILE A 33 -5.72 -16.82 0.74
C ILE A 33 -4.34 -17.42 0.62
N GLY A 34 -3.36 -16.56 0.32
CA GLY A 34 -1.99 -16.99 0.13
C GLY A 34 -1.70 -17.65 -1.21
N ARG A 35 -2.66 -17.67 -2.16
CA ARG A 35 -2.44 -18.21 -3.52
C ARG A 35 -1.18 -17.64 -4.18
N TYR A 36 -0.90 -16.37 -3.95
CA TYR A 36 0.25 -15.68 -4.53
C TYR A 36 1.45 -15.54 -3.58
N SER A 37 1.38 -16.10 -2.38
CA SER A 37 2.44 -15.97 -1.37
C SER A 37 3.76 -16.68 -1.75
N ALA A 38 3.71 -17.60 -2.70
CA ALA A 38 4.89 -18.29 -3.23
C ALA A 38 5.63 -17.48 -4.30
N TYR A 39 5.03 -16.40 -4.82
CA TYR A 39 5.68 -15.56 -5.82
C TYR A 39 6.49 -14.47 -5.14
N PRO A 40 7.73 -14.21 -5.60
CA PRO A 40 8.49 -13.06 -5.14
C PRO A 40 7.77 -11.77 -5.51
N LEU A 41 7.82 -10.78 -4.62
CA LEU A 41 7.09 -9.53 -4.75
C LEU A 41 8.03 -8.34 -4.64
N THR A 42 7.88 -7.37 -5.54
CA THR A 42 8.40 -6.01 -5.35
C THR A 42 7.28 -5.00 -5.47
N VAL A 43 7.40 -3.90 -4.74
CA VAL A 43 6.46 -2.78 -4.78
C VAL A 43 7.20 -1.54 -5.27
N LEU A 44 6.73 -0.94 -6.36
CA LEU A 44 7.25 0.33 -6.86
C LEU A 44 6.58 1.50 -6.14
N THR A 45 7.39 2.42 -5.62
CA THR A 45 6.92 3.59 -4.90
C THR A 45 7.56 4.88 -5.41
N ASN A 46 6.85 5.99 -5.23
CA ASN A 46 7.39 7.33 -5.44
C ASN A 46 6.63 8.35 -4.57
N GLY A 47 6.99 9.63 -4.67
CA GLY A 47 6.36 10.71 -3.91
C GLY A 47 4.85 10.91 -4.14
N ASN A 48 4.26 10.26 -5.14
CA ASN A 48 2.82 10.24 -5.39
C ASN A 48 2.12 9.01 -4.78
N THR A 49 2.88 8.05 -4.27
CA THR A 49 2.34 6.90 -3.54
C THR A 49 1.82 7.39 -2.20
N ALA A 50 0.50 7.40 -2.00
CA ALA A 50 -0.13 8.04 -0.85
C ALA A 50 -1.28 7.23 -0.24
N SER A 51 -1.56 7.45 1.06
CA SER A 51 -2.76 6.95 1.76
C SER A 51 -2.88 5.41 1.72
N ALA A 52 -3.93 4.87 1.11
CA ALA A 52 -4.15 3.41 1.03
C ALA A 52 -2.99 2.67 0.34
N ALA A 53 -2.32 3.29 -0.63
CA ALA A 53 -1.14 2.71 -1.26
C ALA A 53 0.04 2.63 -0.27
N GLU A 54 0.19 3.62 0.62
CA GLU A 54 1.19 3.57 1.69
C GLU A 54 0.84 2.52 2.74
N LEU A 55 -0.44 2.37 3.08
CA LEU A 55 -0.87 1.33 4.00
C LEU A 55 -0.55 -0.07 3.44
N PHE A 56 -0.75 -0.29 2.14
CA PHE A 56 -0.33 -1.51 1.46
C PHE A 56 1.19 -1.69 1.53
N THR A 57 1.94 -0.64 1.17
CA THR A 57 3.41 -0.65 1.21
C THR A 57 3.95 -0.94 2.61
N ALA A 58 3.37 -0.31 3.65
CA ALA A 58 3.74 -0.57 5.05
C ALA A 58 3.52 -2.04 5.44
N ASN A 59 2.40 -2.64 5.00
CA ASN A 59 2.16 -4.07 5.25
C ASN A 59 3.21 -4.96 4.59
N ILE A 60 3.59 -4.68 3.34
CA ILE A 60 4.63 -5.45 2.63
C ILE A 60 5.96 -5.33 3.37
N ARG A 61 6.37 -4.11 3.75
CA ARG A 61 7.60 -3.83 4.50
C ARG A 61 7.61 -4.56 5.85
N ASP A 62 6.59 -4.33 6.65
CA ASP A 62 6.55 -4.75 8.04
C ASP A 62 6.43 -6.27 8.20
N HIS A 63 5.77 -6.92 7.26
CA HIS A 63 5.69 -8.38 7.22
C HIS A 63 6.79 -9.03 6.37
N LYS A 64 7.71 -8.23 5.80
CA LYS A 64 8.82 -8.72 4.95
C LYS A 64 8.33 -9.63 3.82
N LEU A 65 7.26 -9.18 3.15
CA LEU A 65 6.62 -9.95 2.07
C LEU A 65 7.26 -9.70 0.71
N GLY A 66 8.06 -8.65 0.59
CA GLY A 66 8.72 -8.28 -0.65
C GLY A 66 9.58 -7.03 -0.47
N ALA A 67 10.32 -6.65 -1.50
CA ALA A 67 11.15 -5.45 -1.52
C ALA A 67 10.37 -4.23 -2.00
N ILE A 68 10.67 -3.08 -1.42
CA ILE A 68 10.15 -1.78 -1.87
C ILE A 68 11.24 -1.10 -2.70
N VAL A 69 10.91 -0.77 -3.94
CA VAL A 69 11.83 -0.17 -4.91
C VAL A 69 11.28 1.17 -5.38
N GLY A 70 12.12 2.18 -5.48
CA GLY A 70 11.70 3.49 -5.98
C GLY A 70 12.20 4.64 -5.12
N THR A 71 11.31 5.56 -4.78
CA THR A 71 11.63 6.69 -3.91
C THR A 71 10.64 6.75 -2.73
N ASN A 72 10.95 7.61 -1.75
CA ASN A 72 10.12 7.79 -0.57
C ASN A 72 8.67 8.11 -0.96
N THR A 73 7.71 7.59 -0.20
CA THR A 73 6.29 7.82 -0.44
C THR A 73 5.85 9.21 0.05
N PHE A 74 4.60 9.58 -0.20
CA PHE A 74 4.05 10.90 0.11
C PHE A 74 4.02 11.23 1.61
N GLY A 75 3.66 10.26 2.45
CA GLY A 75 3.49 10.48 3.89
C GLY A 75 2.08 10.90 4.30
N LYS A 76 1.04 10.23 3.78
CA LYS A 76 -0.34 10.44 4.22
C LYS A 76 -0.82 9.29 5.11
N GLY A 77 -0.42 9.33 6.37
CA GLY A 77 -0.78 8.34 7.39
C GLY A 77 -2.07 8.64 8.14
N ILE A 78 -3.00 9.39 7.54
CA ILE A 78 -4.29 9.80 8.14
C ILE A 78 -5.47 9.40 7.26
N MET A 79 -6.61 9.16 7.92
CA MET A 79 -7.90 8.96 7.26
C MET A 79 -8.81 10.17 7.49
N GLN A 80 -9.52 10.58 6.45
CA GLN A 80 -10.48 11.67 6.51
C GLN A 80 -11.89 11.14 6.23
N THR A 81 -12.84 11.61 7.04
CA THR A 81 -14.26 11.31 6.87
C THR A 81 -14.98 12.56 6.36
N THR A 82 -15.83 12.38 5.37
CA THR A 82 -16.68 13.45 4.84
C THR A 82 -18.08 13.34 5.41
N TYR A 83 -18.55 14.38 6.06
CA TYR A 83 -19.87 14.49 6.67
C TYR A 83 -20.75 15.42 5.83
N PRO A 84 -21.77 14.92 5.11
CA PRO A 84 -22.71 15.76 4.38
C PRO A 84 -23.49 16.66 5.34
N LEU A 85 -23.54 17.95 5.04
CA LEU A 85 -24.27 18.94 5.86
C LEU A 85 -25.76 19.05 5.48
N SER A 86 -26.19 18.32 4.45
CA SER A 86 -27.59 18.28 4.01
C SER A 86 -28.56 17.84 5.10
N ARG A 87 -28.10 17.00 6.05
CA ARG A 87 -28.89 16.60 7.23
C ARG A 87 -29.24 17.76 8.16
N TYR A 88 -28.50 18.85 8.05
CA TYR A 88 -28.68 20.08 8.86
C TYR A 88 -29.22 21.23 8.03
N GLY A 89 -29.69 20.97 6.81
CA GLY A 89 -30.27 22.00 5.93
C GLY A 89 -29.24 22.85 5.19
N TYR A 90 -27.96 22.49 5.20
CA TYR A 90 -26.91 23.23 4.50
C TYR A 90 -26.46 22.48 3.26
N ASP A 91 -26.11 23.22 2.22
CA ASP A 91 -25.42 22.67 1.05
C ASP A 91 -23.92 22.48 1.35
N GLY A 92 -23.35 21.35 0.88
CA GLY A 92 -21.94 21.06 1.07
C GLY A 92 -21.63 19.93 2.06
N ALA A 93 -20.38 19.82 2.44
CA ALA A 93 -19.88 18.78 3.34
C ALA A 93 -18.67 19.26 4.16
N LEU A 94 -18.52 18.70 5.35
CA LEU A 94 -17.37 18.89 6.23
C LEU A 94 -16.44 17.68 6.12
N LYS A 95 -15.17 17.92 5.77
CA LYS A 95 -14.14 16.88 5.70
C LYS A 95 -13.19 17.01 6.89
N LEU A 96 -13.18 16.01 7.74
CA LEU A 96 -12.38 15.98 8.97
C LEU A 96 -11.40 14.83 8.98
N THR A 97 -10.20 15.05 9.52
CA THR A 97 -9.30 13.98 9.89
C THR A 97 -9.82 13.29 11.14
N THR A 98 -10.14 12.00 11.04
CA THR A 98 -10.80 11.25 12.11
C THR A 98 -9.95 10.10 12.65
N GLN A 99 -8.94 9.65 11.91
CA GLN A 99 -8.14 8.49 12.29
C GLN A 99 -6.71 8.64 11.77
N TYR A 100 -5.80 7.93 12.43
CA TYR A 100 -4.45 7.66 11.95
C TYR A 100 -4.35 6.22 11.46
N TYR A 101 -3.51 5.98 10.45
CA TYR A 101 -3.11 4.63 10.09
C TYR A 101 -1.99 4.18 11.03
N ASP A 102 -2.20 3.11 11.77
CA ASP A 102 -1.14 2.46 12.53
C ASP A 102 -0.56 1.33 11.67
N PRO A 103 0.69 1.42 11.20
CA PRO A 103 1.34 0.31 10.51
C PRO A 103 1.51 -0.88 11.48
N PRO A 104 1.67 -2.12 10.96
CA PRO A 104 1.87 -3.31 11.80
C PRO A 104 3.08 -3.21 12.73
N VAL A 105 4.14 -2.58 12.27
CA VAL A 105 5.39 -2.35 13.00
C VAL A 105 5.87 -0.93 12.77
N GLY A 106 6.32 -0.27 13.83
CA GLY A 106 6.88 1.07 13.75
C GLY A 106 5.88 2.19 13.93
N GLU A 107 6.33 3.40 13.65
CA GLU A 107 5.55 4.62 13.82
C GLU A 107 4.70 4.94 12.58
N ASN A 108 3.68 5.76 12.81
CA ASN A 108 2.87 6.29 11.72
C ASN A 108 3.75 7.12 10.75
N TYR A 109 3.54 6.89 9.46
CA TYR A 109 4.33 7.52 8.39
C TYR A 109 3.80 8.91 7.98
N GLN A 110 2.88 9.52 8.75
CA GLN A 110 2.34 10.85 8.47
C GLN A 110 3.45 11.91 8.41
N GLY A 111 3.57 12.59 7.28
CA GLY A 111 4.55 13.65 7.02
C GLY A 111 5.99 13.14 6.78
N ILE A 112 6.22 11.83 6.90
CA ILE A 112 7.56 11.21 6.75
C ILE A 112 7.61 10.39 5.45
N GLY A 113 6.55 9.64 5.17
CA GLY A 113 6.51 8.65 4.11
C GLY A 113 7.16 7.32 4.51
N ILE A 114 7.26 6.44 3.54
CA ILE A 114 7.89 5.13 3.66
C ILE A 114 9.09 5.11 2.72
N ALA A 115 10.28 4.95 3.28
CA ALA A 115 11.49 4.82 2.50
C ALA A 115 11.53 3.46 1.76
N PRO A 116 12.03 3.41 0.53
CA PRO A 116 12.24 2.16 -0.18
C PRO A 116 13.45 1.38 0.38
N ASP A 117 13.44 0.06 0.20
CA ASP A 117 14.60 -0.80 0.48
C ASP A 117 15.70 -0.61 -0.58
N VAL A 118 15.29 -0.33 -1.81
CA VAL A 118 16.18 -0.06 -2.95
C VAL A 118 15.79 1.27 -3.57
N GLU A 119 16.61 2.29 -3.33
CA GLU A 119 16.38 3.60 -3.90
C GLU A 119 16.63 3.60 -5.41
N CYS A 120 15.65 4.05 -6.17
CA CYS A 120 15.70 4.17 -7.63
C CYS A 120 14.71 5.23 -8.11
N ALA A 121 15.18 6.44 -8.36
CA ALA A 121 14.36 7.46 -9.02
C ALA A 121 14.14 7.12 -10.49
N LEU A 122 12.98 7.52 -11.04
CA LEU A 122 12.75 7.44 -12.47
C LEU A 122 13.75 8.36 -13.20
N SER A 123 14.38 7.87 -14.26
CA SER A 123 15.39 8.64 -15.01
C SER A 123 14.80 9.92 -15.64
N GLU A 124 15.62 10.92 -15.87
CA GLU A 124 15.16 12.19 -16.46
C GLU A 124 14.51 11.99 -17.85
N GLU A 125 15.00 11.04 -18.62
CA GLU A 125 14.44 10.69 -19.90
C GLU A 125 13.06 10.04 -19.74
N ALA A 126 12.92 9.12 -18.80
CA ALA A 126 11.66 8.44 -18.53
C ALA A 126 10.60 9.38 -17.94
N GLN A 127 11.01 10.37 -17.12
CA GLN A 127 10.10 11.39 -16.61
C GLN A 127 9.44 12.26 -17.68
N LYS A 128 10.05 12.39 -18.85
CA LYS A 128 9.49 13.12 -20.00
C LYS A 128 8.44 12.32 -20.77
N ILE A 129 8.35 11.04 -20.51
CA ILE A 129 7.41 10.13 -21.17
C ILE A 129 6.14 10.05 -20.33
N ASN A 130 4.97 10.07 -20.99
CA ASN A 130 3.72 9.80 -20.26
C ASN A 130 3.81 8.40 -19.64
N PHE A 131 3.44 8.30 -18.36
CA PHE A 131 3.53 7.06 -17.59
C PHE A 131 2.92 5.85 -18.31
N ASN A 132 1.78 6.04 -18.98
CA ASN A 132 1.11 4.97 -19.74
C ASN A 132 1.85 4.53 -21.01
N LEU A 133 2.90 5.25 -21.39
CA LEU A 133 3.74 4.95 -22.55
C LEU A 133 5.13 4.44 -22.16
N LEU A 134 5.40 4.30 -20.86
CA LEU A 134 6.62 3.65 -20.40
C LEU A 134 6.62 2.18 -20.84
N THR A 135 7.79 1.70 -21.21
CA THR A 135 8.03 0.32 -21.63
C THR A 135 9.18 -0.27 -20.83
N ASP A 136 9.33 -1.57 -20.82
CA ASP A 136 10.46 -2.26 -20.17
C ASP A 136 11.83 -1.71 -20.59
N ALA A 137 11.93 -1.17 -21.79
CA ALA A 137 13.17 -0.63 -22.33
C ALA A 137 13.54 0.73 -21.72
N ASN A 138 12.56 1.56 -21.35
CA ASN A 138 12.78 2.92 -20.88
C ASN A 138 12.38 3.16 -19.41
N ASP A 139 11.76 2.18 -18.76
CA ASP A 139 11.45 2.22 -17.32
C ASP A 139 12.59 1.61 -16.50
N ASN A 140 13.46 2.47 -15.99
CA ASN A 140 14.58 2.03 -15.14
C ASN A 140 14.13 1.55 -13.76
N GLN A 141 13.01 2.04 -13.23
CA GLN A 141 12.46 1.58 -11.94
C GLN A 141 11.92 0.17 -12.08
N LEU A 142 11.16 -0.13 -13.14
CA LEU A 142 10.66 -1.47 -13.41
C LEU A 142 11.81 -2.47 -13.56
N ARG A 143 12.85 -2.12 -14.32
CA ARG A 143 14.06 -2.98 -14.44
C ARG A 143 14.70 -3.25 -13.07
N ARG A 144 14.87 -2.19 -12.26
CA ARG A 144 15.45 -2.32 -10.92
C ARG A 144 14.60 -3.20 -10.00
N ALA A 145 13.28 -3.08 -10.10
CA ALA A 145 12.34 -3.94 -9.36
C ALA A 145 12.46 -5.42 -9.77
N VAL A 146 12.57 -5.69 -11.07
CA VAL A 146 12.78 -7.06 -11.59
C VAL A 146 14.13 -7.62 -11.14
N GLU A 147 15.18 -6.81 -11.09
CA GLU A 147 16.48 -7.23 -10.53
C GLU A 147 16.36 -7.61 -9.05
N ALA A 148 15.63 -6.79 -8.27
CA ALA A 148 15.41 -7.06 -6.85
C ALA A 148 14.59 -8.34 -6.57
N LEU A 149 13.84 -8.84 -7.55
CA LEU A 149 13.16 -10.15 -7.44
C LEU A 149 14.10 -11.33 -7.57
N ARG A 150 15.27 -11.12 -8.15
CA ARG A 150 16.23 -12.21 -8.45
C ARG A 150 17.29 -12.39 -7.37
N GLY A 151 17.28 -11.53 -6.35
CA GLY A 151 18.22 -11.56 -5.20
C GLY A 151 19.50 -10.87 -5.50
#